data_8d9ec4c8b2e9963083bf44e60f4ba9c7
#
_entry.id   8d9ec4c8b2e9963083bf44e60f4ba9c7
#
_cell.length_a   1.000
_cell.length_b   1.000
_cell.length_c   1.000
_cell.angle_alpha   90.00
_cell.angle_beta   90.00
_cell.angle_gamma   90.00
#
_symmetry.space_group_name_H-M   'P 1'
#
loop_
_entity.id
_entity.type
_entity.pdbx_description
1 polymer ?
#
loop_
_entity_poly.entity_id
_entity_poly.type
_entity_poly.pdbx_seq_one_letter_code
_entity_poly.pdbx_strand_id
1 'polypeptide(L)'
;MIGFLSCQDKKEDCPAIYAPVCGSDGETYENDCYARNAGISEYSFGDCGCIDESKITGDSICTEEYQPVCGCDRITYSNDCYAENAGVTQWTEGECIETDTY
;
A
#
# COMPACT_ATOMS: atom_id res chain seq x y z
N MET A 1 21.74 14.19 -29.83
CA MET A 1 21.47 13.95 -29.29
C MET A 1 21.31 13.41 -28.57
N ILE A 2 21.22 13.42 -27.93
CA ILE A 2 21.18 12.69 -27.44
C ILE A 2 21.48 12.52 -26.19
N GLY A 3 22.31 12.95 -25.57
CA GLY A 3 22.64 12.77 -24.25
C GLY A 3 21.58 12.93 -23.25
N PHE A 4 20.60 13.58 -23.59
CA PHE A 4 19.57 13.74 -22.64
C PHE A 4 18.96 12.45 -22.23
N LEU A 5 19.19 11.45 -22.98
CA LEU A 5 18.62 10.21 -22.61
C LEU A 5 19.17 9.63 -21.36
N SER A 6 20.38 9.95 -21.06
CA SER A 6 21.00 9.32 -19.92
C SER A 6 20.30 9.70 -18.64
N CYS A 7 19.67 10.82 -18.59
CA CYS A 7 19.00 11.19 -17.37
C CYS A 7 17.82 10.31 -17.08
N GLN A 8 17.22 9.82 -18.11
CA GLN A 8 16.06 9.04 -17.88
C GLN A 8 16.35 7.64 -17.53
N ASP A 9 17.53 7.22 -17.79
CA ASP A 9 17.88 5.88 -17.47
C ASP A 9 18.39 5.72 -16.07
N LYS A 10 18.44 6.82 -15.33
CA LYS A 10 18.98 6.72 -14.05
C LYS A 10 17.99 6.15 -13.12
N LYS A 11 18.14 4.95 -12.71
CA LYS A 11 17.25 4.31 -11.79
C LYS A 11 17.83 4.32 -10.41
N GLU A 12 16.97 4.40 -9.43
CA GLU A 12 17.41 4.40 -8.06
C GLU A 12 17.78 3.01 -7.63
N ASP A 13 18.72 2.93 -6.72
CA ASP A 13 19.00 1.66 -6.08
C ASP A 13 17.94 1.48 -5.03
N CYS A 14 17.21 0.41 -5.14
CA CYS A 14 16.11 0.17 -4.23
C CYS A 14 16.51 -0.74 -3.11
N PRO A 15 16.08 -0.45 -1.90
CA PRO A 15 16.33 -1.36 -0.78
C PRO A 15 15.54 -2.63 -0.97
N ALA A 16 15.96 -3.66 -0.30
CA ALA A 16 15.31 -4.94 -0.43
C ALA A 16 14.17 -5.10 0.58
N ILE A 17 13.52 -4.03 0.89
CA ILE A 17 12.42 -4.05 1.85
C ILE A 17 11.14 -4.37 1.12
N TYR A 18 10.37 -5.28 1.69
CA TYR A 18 9.11 -5.65 1.10
C TYR A 18 8.00 -4.82 1.71
N ALA A 19 7.61 -3.79 1.02
CA ALA A 19 6.52 -2.93 1.43
C ALA A 19 5.69 -2.68 0.18
N PRO A 20 4.88 -3.65 -0.24
CA PRO A 20 4.31 -3.64 -1.58
C PRO A 20 3.39 -2.48 -1.84
N VAL A 21 3.37 -2.08 -3.10
CA VAL A 21 2.43 -1.08 -3.58
C VAL A 21 1.80 -1.61 -4.85
N CYS A 22 0.59 -1.16 -5.10
CA CYS A 22 -0.10 -1.52 -6.33
C CYS A 22 -0.01 -0.34 -7.27
N GLY A 23 0.63 -0.53 -8.40
CA GLY A 23 0.79 0.54 -9.37
C GLY A 23 -0.49 0.79 -10.13
N SER A 24 -0.55 1.93 -10.76
CA SER A 24 -1.71 2.28 -11.56
C SER A 24 -1.85 1.38 -12.77
N ASP A 25 -0.82 0.62 -13.08
CA ASP A 25 -0.87 -0.34 -14.18
C ASP A 25 -1.42 -1.69 -13.74
N GLY A 26 -1.81 -1.83 -12.48
CA GLY A 26 -2.36 -3.08 -11.99
C GLY A 26 -1.33 -4.08 -11.53
N GLU A 27 -0.06 -3.67 -11.44
CA GLU A 27 1.01 -4.57 -11.03
C GLU A 27 1.44 -4.28 -9.62
N THR A 28 1.77 -5.32 -8.88
CA THR A 28 2.27 -5.17 -7.54
C THR A 28 3.79 -5.07 -7.59
N TYR A 29 4.33 -4.04 -6.96
CA TYR A 29 5.77 -3.83 -6.88
C TYR A 29 6.21 -4.06 -5.45
N GLU A 30 7.46 -4.48 -5.28
CA GLU A 30 7.97 -4.83 -3.96
C GLU A 30 7.99 -3.65 -3.00
N ASN A 31 8.18 -2.47 -3.53
CA ASN A 31 8.06 -1.25 -2.75
C ASN A 31 7.95 -0.10 -3.73
N ASP A 32 7.77 1.09 -3.21
CA ASP A 32 7.53 2.23 -4.07
C ASP A 32 8.75 2.59 -4.91
N CYS A 33 9.94 2.26 -4.44
CA CYS A 33 11.14 2.51 -5.23
C CYS A 33 11.08 1.75 -6.54
N TYR A 34 10.70 0.48 -6.48
CA TYR A 34 10.59 -0.32 -7.68
C TYR A 34 9.49 0.18 -8.61
N ALA A 35 8.41 0.68 -8.02
CA ALA A 35 7.34 1.24 -8.84
C ALA A 35 7.83 2.47 -9.58
N ARG A 36 8.53 3.34 -8.88
CA ARG A 36 9.05 4.54 -9.51
C ARG A 36 10.05 4.20 -10.61
N ASN A 37 10.89 3.20 -10.38
CA ASN A 37 11.85 2.80 -11.39
C ASN A 37 11.16 2.25 -12.63
N ALA A 38 9.96 1.74 -12.48
CA ALA A 38 9.20 1.26 -13.62
C ALA A 38 8.40 2.35 -14.30
N GLY A 39 8.54 3.58 -13.85
CA GLY A 39 7.83 4.68 -14.46
C GLY A 39 6.45 4.91 -13.90
N ILE A 40 6.12 4.25 -12.79
CA ILE A 40 4.81 4.40 -12.19
C ILE A 40 4.82 5.59 -11.26
N SER A 41 3.99 6.56 -11.53
CA SER A 41 3.94 7.75 -10.69
C SER A 41 2.77 7.71 -9.73
N GLU A 42 1.81 6.83 -9.95
CA GLU A 42 0.67 6.72 -9.05
C GLU A 42 0.54 5.29 -8.59
N TYR A 43 0.49 5.12 -7.31
CA TYR A 43 0.34 3.79 -6.74
C TYR A 43 -0.32 3.93 -5.39
N SER A 44 -0.87 2.84 -4.90
CA SER A 44 -1.45 2.81 -3.58
C SER A 44 -0.70 1.79 -2.75
N PHE A 45 -0.70 1.98 -1.44
CA PHE A 45 0.00 1.06 -0.57
C PHE A 45 -0.74 -0.27 -0.48
N GLY A 46 0.04 -1.33 -0.37
CA GLY A 46 -0.49 -2.66 -0.34
C GLY A 46 -0.41 -3.28 -1.71
N ASP A 47 -0.45 -4.61 -1.75
CA ASP A 47 -0.44 -5.27 -3.05
C ASP A 47 -1.78 -5.03 -3.72
N CYS A 48 -1.87 -5.41 -4.98
CA CYS A 48 -3.05 -5.10 -5.75
C CYS A 48 -4.30 -5.80 -5.27
N GLY A 49 -4.18 -6.74 -4.37
CA GLY A 49 -5.35 -7.37 -3.79
C GLY A 49 -5.68 -6.84 -2.42
N CYS A 50 -4.98 -5.78 -1.98
CA CYS A 50 -5.17 -5.28 -0.63
C CYS A 50 -6.58 -4.73 -0.39
N ILE A 51 -7.09 -3.97 -1.33
CA ILE A 51 -8.41 -3.37 -1.17
C ILE A 51 -9.37 -4.01 -2.16
N ASP A 52 -10.47 -4.52 -1.65
CA ASP A 52 -11.51 -5.07 -2.48
C ASP A 52 -12.67 -4.09 -2.45
N GLU A 53 -12.82 -3.35 -3.52
CA GLU A 53 -13.80 -2.28 -3.53
C GLU A 53 -15.22 -2.79 -3.40
N SER A 54 -15.44 -4.03 -3.76
CA SER A 54 -16.79 -4.57 -3.64
C SER A 54 -17.16 -4.81 -2.19
N LYS A 55 -16.20 -4.78 -1.29
CA LYS A 55 -16.47 -5.00 0.12
C LYS A 55 -16.60 -3.71 0.92
N ILE A 56 -16.41 -2.58 0.27
CA ILE A 56 -16.52 -1.32 0.97
C ILE A 56 -17.99 -1.05 1.24
N THR A 57 -18.33 -0.86 2.51
CA THR A 57 -19.70 -0.57 2.87
C THR A 57 -19.70 0.65 3.75
N GLY A 58 -20.68 1.48 3.58
CA GLY A 58 -20.81 2.64 4.41
C GLY A 58 -21.83 2.49 5.49
N ASP A 59 -22.53 1.37 5.49
CA ASP A 59 -23.63 1.18 6.39
C ASP A 59 -23.39 0.25 7.53
N SER A 60 -22.29 -0.44 7.53
CA SER A 60 -22.04 -1.43 8.57
C SER A 60 -21.74 -0.75 9.87
N ILE A 61 -22.23 -1.35 10.93
CA ILE A 61 -22.03 -0.82 12.26
C ILE A 61 -20.97 -1.64 12.94
N CYS A 62 -19.94 -0.99 13.41
CA CYS A 62 -18.88 -1.65 14.11
C CYS A 62 -18.92 -1.28 15.58
N THR A 63 -18.48 -2.19 16.43
CA THR A 63 -18.37 -1.85 17.83
C THR A 63 -17.27 -0.83 18.00
N GLU A 64 -17.32 -0.14 19.13
CA GLU A 64 -16.35 0.91 19.37
C GLU A 64 -15.15 0.40 20.14
N GLU A 65 -14.98 -0.89 20.18
CA GLU A 65 -13.87 -1.47 20.84
C GLU A 65 -12.59 -1.08 20.12
N TYR A 66 -11.59 -0.64 20.85
CA TYR A 66 -10.35 -0.27 20.23
C TYR A 66 -9.39 -1.45 20.32
N GLN A 67 -9.32 -2.22 19.26
CA GLN A 67 -8.35 -3.29 19.12
C GLN A 67 -7.72 -3.10 17.78
N PRO A 68 -6.74 -2.20 17.69
CA PRO A 68 -6.28 -1.72 16.39
C PRO A 68 -5.66 -2.81 15.54
N VAL A 69 -5.82 -2.65 14.26
CA VAL A 69 -5.18 -3.51 13.29
C VAL A 69 -4.52 -2.61 12.26
N CYS A 70 -3.44 -3.09 11.68
CA CYS A 70 -2.77 -2.37 10.62
C CYS A 70 -3.13 -3.04 9.31
N GLY A 71 -3.82 -2.31 8.46
CA GLY A 71 -4.21 -2.85 7.18
C GLY A 71 -3.04 -2.97 6.23
N CYS A 72 -3.24 -3.78 5.19
CA CYS A 72 -2.20 -3.90 4.18
C CYS A 72 -1.97 -2.59 3.45
N ASP A 73 -2.86 -1.64 3.60
CA ASP A 73 -2.71 -0.32 3.03
C ASP A 73 -1.97 0.63 3.97
N ARG A 74 -1.43 0.10 5.09
CA ARG A 74 -0.65 0.86 6.05
C ARG A 74 -1.46 1.87 6.82
N ILE A 75 -2.74 1.62 6.94
CA ILE A 75 -3.62 2.46 7.74
C ILE A 75 -4.02 1.70 8.98
N THR A 76 -3.95 2.36 10.13
CA THR A 76 -4.38 1.77 11.37
C THR A 76 -5.89 1.97 11.48
N TYR A 77 -6.60 0.86 11.66
CA TYR A 77 -8.04 0.91 11.85
C TYR A 77 -8.33 0.59 13.32
N SER A 78 -9.42 1.14 13.83
CA SER A 78 -9.75 0.96 15.23
C SER A 78 -9.96 -0.49 15.61
N ASN A 79 -10.46 -1.28 14.69
CA ASN A 79 -10.58 -2.72 14.88
C ASN A 79 -10.80 -3.34 13.51
N ASP A 80 -10.89 -4.66 13.48
CA ASP A 80 -10.99 -5.35 12.21
C ASP A 80 -12.29 -5.07 11.48
N CYS A 81 -13.34 -4.74 12.22
CA CYS A 81 -14.60 -4.43 11.57
C CYS A 81 -14.44 -3.20 10.68
N TYR A 82 -13.77 -2.17 11.19
CA TYR A 82 -13.56 -0.97 10.39
C TYR A 82 -12.66 -1.28 9.18
N ALA A 83 -11.68 -2.14 9.36
CA ALA A 83 -10.81 -2.51 8.24
C ALA A 83 -11.62 -3.23 7.16
N GLU A 84 -12.45 -4.17 7.57
CA GLU A 84 -13.27 -4.88 6.61
C GLU A 84 -14.20 -3.95 5.86
N ASN A 85 -14.78 -3.01 6.56
CA ASN A 85 -15.72 -2.08 5.92
C ASN A 85 -15.02 -1.16 4.94
N ALA A 86 -13.71 -0.99 5.09
CA ALA A 86 -12.95 -0.19 4.17
C ALA A 86 -12.44 -1.02 2.99
N GLY A 87 -12.80 -2.29 2.94
CA GLY A 87 -12.39 -3.14 1.83
C GLY A 87 -11.04 -3.79 2.02
N VAL A 88 -10.43 -3.61 3.19
CA VAL A 88 -9.12 -4.18 3.44
C VAL A 88 -9.25 -5.69 3.56
N THR A 89 -8.42 -6.41 2.82
CA THR A 89 -8.51 -7.86 2.79
C THR A 89 -7.51 -8.53 3.70
N GLN A 90 -6.48 -7.81 4.13
CA GLN A 90 -5.46 -8.38 4.99
C GLN A 90 -5.01 -7.35 5.99
N TRP A 91 -4.84 -7.77 7.22
CA TRP A 91 -4.34 -6.87 8.25
C TRP A 91 -3.58 -7.67 9.28
N THR A 92 -2.82 -6.97 10.11
CA THR A 92 -2.12 -7.58 11.22
C THR A 92 -2.58 -6.91 12.49
N GLU A 93 -2.47 -7.61 13.60
CA GLU A 93 -2.89 -7.08 14.87
C GLU A 93 -1.96 -5.97 15.31
N GLY A 94 -2.52 -4.93 15.88
CA GLY A 94 -1.73 -3.83 16.41
C GLY A 94 -1.73 -2.65 15.45
N GLU A 95 -1.29 -1.52 15.97
CA GLU A 95 -1.21 -0.32 15.15
C GLU A 95 -0.08 -0.44 14.15
N CYS A 96 -0.20 0.28 13.07
CA CYS A 96 0.86 0.31 12.10
C CYS A 96 2.10 0.94 12.71
N ILE A 97 3.24 0.35 12.42
CA ILE A 97 4.49 0.86 12.92
C ILE A 97 5.02 1.85 11.91
N GLU A 98 5.44 2.98 12.43
CA GLU A 98 5.85 3.99 11.52
C GLU A 98 7.31 4.05 11.31
N THR A 99 7.98 2.99 11.35
CA THR A 99 9.39 2.96 11.11
C THR A 99 9.64 2.70 9.68
N ASP A 100 9.06 3.41 8.87
CA ASP A 100 9.06 3.06 7.53
C ASP A 100 10.15 3.58 6.72
N THR A 101 11.19 3.99 7.28
CA THR A 101 12.28 4.40 6.48
C THR A 101 12.98 3.24 5.89
N TYR A 102 13.35 3.35 4.69
CA TYR A 102 14.20 2.35 4.07
C TYR A 102 15.04 3.00 2.99
#